data_5a3c5fd9c251d85b84d1cb1575777e8b
#
_entry.id   5a3c5fd9c251d85b84d1cb1575777e8b
#
_cell.length_a   1.000
_cell.length_b   1.000
_cell.length_c   1.000
_cell.angle_alpha   90.00
_cell.angle_beta   90.00
_cell.angle_gamma   90.00
#
_symmetry.space_group_name_H-M   'P 1'
#
loop_
_entity.id
_entity.type
_entity.pdbx_description
1 polymer ?
#
loop_
_entity_poly.entity_id
_entity_poly.type
_entity_poly.pdbx_seq_one_letter_code
_entity_poly.pdbx_strand_id
1 'polypeptide(L)'
;WIIAANVLLGINQGLAWSSTVTMKIDLVGDRNRGLAMGINEFAGYVSVGLVAFLTAWIAQQYGIRPYPFYMGIGFVSLGLYLTIIFVRDTRGHVSAASIQSSMPRLTSIFWDTTWRHPNLGSITQAGLVNNLNDGMIWGLFPVLLLAKGFDLAEIGIITALYPMVWGLAQLGTGKLSDLIC
;
A
#
# COMPACT_ATOMS: atom_id res chain seq x y z
N TRP A 1 -20.32 -4.17 -13.41
CA TRP A 1 -20.06 -3.28 -12.26
C TRP A 1 -18.84 -3.72 -11.46
N ILE A 2 -18.71 -5.00 -11.10
CA ILE A 2 -17.57 -5.52 -10.30
C ILE A 2 -16.22 -5.24 -11.00
N ILE A 3 -16.12 -5.50 -12.31
CA ILE A 3 -14.89 -5.21 -13.08
C ILE A 3 -14.57 -3.72 -13.05
N ALA A 4 -15.56 -2.86 -13.30
CA ALA A 4 -15.37 -1.42 -13.25
C ALA A 4 -14.92 -0.93 -11.87
N ALA A 5 -15.50 -1.46 -10.81
CA ALA A 5 -15.09 -1.15 -9.44
C ALA A 5 -13.63 -1.55 -9.16
N ASN A 6 -13.19 -2.73 -9.63
CA ASN A 6 -11.81 -3.16 -9.47
C ASN A 6 -10.83 -2.30 -10.28
N VAL A 7 -11.19 -1.87 -11.49
CA VAL A 7 -10.36 -0.95 -12.28
C VAL A 7 -10.21 0.39 -11.54
N LEU A 8 -11.31 0.96 -11.05
CA LEU A 8 -11.28 2.21 -10.30
C LEU A 8 -10.48 2.08 -8.99
N LEU A 9 -10.60 0.96 -8.30
CA LEU A 9 -9.81 0.67 -7.10
C LEU A 9 -8.32 0.61 -7.43
N GLY A 10 -7.93 -0.07 -8.51
CA GLY A 10 -6.53 -0.13 -8.96
C GLY A 10 -5.96 1.24 -9.31
N ILE A 11 -6.72 2.07 -10.02
CA ILE A 11 -6.32 3.46 -10.33
C ILE A 11 -6.15 4.27 -9.03
N ASN A 12 -7.12 4.19 -8.11
CA ASN A 12 -7.04 4.87 -6.82
C ASN A 12 -5.82 4.45 -6.03
N GLN A 13 -5.56 3.15 -5.93
CA GLN A 13 -4.41 2.60 -5.19
C GLN A 13 -3.09 3.11 -5.77
N GLY A 14 -2.93 3.05 -7.10
CA GLY A 14 -1.73 3.54 -7.76
C GLY A 14 -1.47 5.02 -7.53
N LEU A 15 -2.51 5.86 -7.61
CA LEU A 15 -2.41 7.30 -7.38
C LEU A 15 -2.14 7.62 -5.90
N ALA A 16 -2.90 7.04 -4.99
CA ALA A 16 -2.78 7.32 -3.56
C ALA A 16 -1.42 6.88 -3.02
N TRP A 17 -0.98 5.66 -3.37
CA TRP A 17 0.29 5.12 -2.88
C TRP A 17 1.49 5.93 -3.38
N SER A 18 1.58 6.21 -4.67
CA SER A 18 2.67 7.00 -5.23
C SER A 18 2.69 8.43 -4.70
N SER A 19 1.54 9.06 -4.54
CA SER A 19 1.45 10.43 -4.01
C SER A 19 1.91 10.51 -2.55
N THR A 20 1.47 9.58 -1.69
CA THR A 20 1.88 9.56 -0.27
C THR A 20 3.36 9.29 -0.10
N VAL A 21 3.95 8.42 -0.91
CA VAL A 21 5.40 8.17 -0.93
C VAL A 21 6.17 9.43 -1.31
N THR A 22 5.80 10.05 -2.44
CA THR A 22 6.48 11.26 -2.93
C THR A 22 6.39 12.40 -1.91
N MET A 23 5.19 12.70 -1.39
CA MET A 23 4.99 13.76 -0.40
C MET A 23 5.81 13.54 0.88
N LYS A 24 5.95 12.30 1.35
CA LYS A 24 6.75 12.00 2.54
C LYS A 24 8.24 12.18 2.28
N ILE A 25 8.73 11.74 1.13
CA ILE A 25 10.13 11.93 0.74
C ILE A 25 10.46 13.43 0.64
N ASP A 26 9.57 14.23 0.04
CA ASP A 26 9.74 15.66 -0.08
C ASP A 26 9.84 16.39 1.27
N LEU A 27 9.08 15.92 2.28
CA LEU A 27 9.00 16.57 3.60
C LEU A 27 10.12 16.14 4.55
N VAL A 28 10.55 14.88 4.51
CA VAL A 28 11.47 14.31 5.52
C VAL A 28 12.93 14.54 5.17
N GLY A 29 13.26 14.76 3.89
CA GLY A 29 14.64 14.88 3.42
C GLY A 29 15.42 13.57 3.47
N ASP A 30 16.73 13.64 3.20
CA ASP A 30 17.55 12.45 2.91
C ASP A 30 17.82 11.53 4.12
N ARG A 31 17.93 12.11 5.31
CA ARG A 31 18.46 11.41 6.50
C ARG A 31 17.52 10.38 7.13
N ASN A 32 16.20 10.50 6.95
CA ASN A 32 15.20 9.62 7.60
C ASN A 32 14.20 9.06 6.57
N ARG A 33 14.61 8.90 5.33
CA ARG A 33 13.73 8.38 4.26
C ARG A 33 13.25 6.96 4.55
N GLY A 34 14.13 6.10 5.01
CA GLY A 34 13.81 4.71 5.31
C GLY A 34 12.78 4.60 6.43
N LEU A 35 12.94 5.33 7.53
CA LEU A 35 11.97 5.36 8.62
C LEU A 35 10.62 5.94 8.15
N ALA A 36 10.62 7.02 7.40
CA ALA A 36 9.39 7.64 6.89
C ALA A 36 8.61 6.68 5.98
N MET A 37 9.31 5.94 5.13
CA MET A 37 8.72 4.89 4.31
C MET A 37 8.23 3.72 5.16
N GLY A 38 9.01 3.28 6.15
CA GLY A 38 8.61 2.24 7.08
C GLY A 38 7.32 2.58 7.84
N ILE A 39 7.15 3.84 8.28
CA ILE A 39 5.91 4.32 8.91
C ILE A 39 4.74 4.32 7.89
N ASN A 40 5.01 4.67 6.63
CA ASN A 40 3.98 4.60 5.58
C ASN A 40 3.44 3.19 5.40
N GLU A 41 4.35 2.24 5.23
CA GLU A 41 4.02 0.83 5.05
C GLU A 41 3.34 0.25 6.30
N PHE A 42 3.86 0.56 7.49
CA PHE A 42 3.24 0.19 8.76
C PHE A 42 1.78 0.64 8.83
N ALA A 43 1.51 1.92 8.58
CA ALA A 43 0.14 2.45 8.64
C ALA A 43 -0.78 1.76 7.62
N GLY A 44 -0.29 1.53 6.39
CA GLY A 44 -1.05 0.86 5.35
C GLY A 44 -1.35 -0.60 5.69
N TYR A 45 -0.33 -1.41 5.95
CA TYR A 45 -0.49 -2.85 6.13
C TYR A 45 -1.17 -3.23 7.45
N VAL A 46 -0.91 -2.51 8.55
CA VAL A 46 -1.63 -2.73 9.80
C VAL A 46 -3.11 -2.40 9.65
N SER A 47 -3.45 -1.33 8.93
CA SER A 47 -4.85 -1.01 8.61
C SER A 47 -5.51 -2.09 7.78
N VAL A 48 -4.82 -2.61 6.75
CA VAL A 48 -5.32 -3.74 5.94
C VAL A 48 -5.60 -4.96 6.81
N GLY A 49 -4.67 -5.33 7.70
CA GLY A 49 -4.86 -6.46 8.60
C GLY A 49 -6.04 -6.29 9.55
N LEU A 50 -6.15 -5.14 10.20
CA LEU A 50 -7.27 -4.83 11.09
C LEU A 50 -8.61 -4.85 10.36
N VAL A 51 -8.69 -4.24 9.19
CA VAL A 51 -9.94 -4.18 8.41
C VAL A 51 -10.28 -5.54 7.83
N ALA A 52 -9.31 -6.37 7.43
CA ALA A 52 -9.57 -7.74 6.99
C ALA A 52 -10.22 -8.57 8.12
N PHE A 53 -9.66 -8.50 9.33
CA PHE A 53 -10.24 -9.15 10.49
C PHE A 53 -11.66 -8.65 10.80
N LEU A 54 -11.84 -7.32 10.90
CA LEU A 54 -13.16 -6.72 11.19
C LEU A 54 -14.21 -7.08 10.13
N THR A 55 -13.81 -7.07 8.86
CA THR A 55 -14.69 -7.44 7.74
C THR A 55 -15.16 -8.89 7.85
N ALA A 56 -14.24 -9.81 8.13
CA ALA A 56 -14.54 -11.22 8.29
C ALA A 56 -15.44 -11.47 9.52
N TRP A 57 -15.15 -10.82 10.64
CA TRP A 57 -15.96 -10.90 11.85
C TRP A 57 -17.38 -10.37 11.65
N ILE A 58 -17.54 -9.21 11.02
CA ILE A 58 -18.85 -8.63 10.69
C ILE A 58 -19.60 -9.56 9.73
N ALA A 59 -18.91 -10.09 8.72
CA ALA A 59 -19.51 -11.00 7.74
C ALA A 59 -20.02 -12.29 8.40
N GLN A 60 -19.32 -12.80 9.40
CA GLN A 60 -19.74 -13.98 10.15
C GLN A 60 -20.97 -13.72 11.02
N GLN A 61 -21.04 -12.56 11.70
CA GLN A 61 -22.13 -12.23 12.61
C GLN A 61 -23.40 -11.77 11.89
N TYR A 62 -23.26 -10.97 10.85
CA TYR A 62 -24.37 -10.25 10.20
C TYR A 62 -24.55 -10.62 8.73
N GLY A 63 -23.70 -11.50 8.20
CA GLY A 63 -23.69 -11.90 6.79
C GLY A 63 -22.78 -11.04 5.91
N ILE A 64 -22.45 -11.59 4.74
CA ILE A 64 -21.51 -11.01 3.78
C ILE A 64 -22.02 -9.66 3.22
N ARG A 65 -23.31 -9.40 3.22
CA ARG A 65 -23.96 -8.19 2.71
C ARG A 65 -25.12 -7.79 3.62
N PRO A 66 -25.37 -6.47 3.83
CA PRO A 66 -24.63 -5.28 3.31
C PRO A 66 -23.58 -4.73 4.28
N TYR A 67 -23.50 -5.22 5.50
CA TYR A 67 -22.79 -4.59 6.63
C TYR A 67 -21.29 -4.31 6.40
N PRO A 68 -20.49 -5.25 5.88
CA PRO A 68 -19.07 -4.95 5.57
C PRO A 68 -18.91 -3.79 4.59
N PHE A 69 -19.84 -3.63 3.66
CA PHE A 69 -19.78 -2.52 2.69
C PHE A 69 -20.10 -1.16 3.31
N TYR A 70 -21.00 -1.11 4.30
CA TYR A 70 -21.27 0.13 5.05
C TYR A 70 -20.04 0.59 5.83
N MET A 71 -19.31 -0.33 6.43
CA MET A 71 -18.02 -0.02 7.06
C MET A 71 -17.02 0.55 6.04
N GLY A 72 -16.91 -0.05 4.85
CA GLY A 72 -16.08 0.45 3.75
C GLY A 72 -16.46 1.86 3.32
N ILE A 73 -17.77 2.17 3.17
CA ILE A 73 -18.26 3.51 2.85
C ILE A 73 -17.87 4.50 3.96
N GLY A 74 -17.98 4.11 5.23
CA GLY A 74 -17.54 4.91 6.36
C GLY A 74 -16.06 5.29 6.29
N PHE A 75 -15.18 4.33 6.00
CA PHE A 75 -13.74 4.59 5.87
C PHE A 75 -13.41 5.48 4.67
N VAL A 76 -14.05 5.27 3.51
CA VAL A 76 -13.85 6.13 2.34
C VAL A 76 -14.29 7.57 2.62
N SER A 77 -15.44 7.75 3.27
CA SER A 77 -15.95 9.08 3.64
C SER A 77 -15.03 9.79 4.63
N LEU A 78 -14.54 9.06 5.65
CA LEU A 78 -13.57 9.58 6.61
C LEU A 78 -12.25 9.94 5.94
N GLY A 79 -11.72 9.07 5.07
CA GLY A 79 -10.49 9.32 4.33
C GLY A 79 -10.60 10.55 3.43
N LEU A 80 -11.71 10.71 2.72
CA LEU A 80 -11.97 11.89 1.90
C LEU A 80 -12.03 13.15 2.74
N TYR A 81 -12.75 13.13 3.85
CA TYR A 81 -12.84 14.24 4.79
C TYR A 81 -11.48 14.67 5.33
N LEU A 82 -10.68 13.73 5.80
CA LEU A 82 -9.33 13.99 6.31
C LEU A 82 -8.41 14.55 5.20
N THR A 83 -8.51 14.02 3.99
CA THR A 83 -7.72 14.49 2.85
C THR A 83 -8.03 15.94 2.51
N ILE A 84 -9.29 16.32 2.45
CA ILE A 84 -9.71 17.69 2.12
C ILE A 84 -9.24 18.70 3.18
N ILE A 85 -9.26 18.32 4.46
CA ILE A 85 -8.93 19.23 5.55
C ILE A 85 -7.44 19.34 5.83
N PHE A 86 -6.74 18.21 5.84
CA PHE A 86 -5.37 18.14 6.37
C PHE A 86 -4.29 18.04 5.32
N VAL A 87 -4.58 17.49 4.12
CA VAL A 87 -3.54 17.34 3.09
C VAL A 87 -3.31 18.68 2.40
N ARG A 88 -2.03 19.10 2.41
CA ARG A 88 -1.57 20.33 1.75
C ARG A 88 -0.57 19.98 0.65
N ASP A 89 -0.47 20.86 -0.34
CA ASP A 89 0.50 20.73 -1.44
C ASP A 89 1.94 20.83 -0.90
N THR A 90 2.78 19.85 -1.24
CA THR A 90 4.19 19.78 -0.82
C THR A 90 5.16 20.34 -1.85
N ARG A 91 4.69 20.79 -3.01
CA ARG A 91 5.55 21.31 -4.11
C ARG A 91 6.51 22.41 -3.66
N GLY A 92 6.14 23.23 -2.69
CA GLY A 92 6.98 24.28 -2.14
C GLY A 92 8.22 23.77 -1.38
N HIS A 93 8.26 22.48 -1.02
CA HIS A 93 9.39 21.86 -0.31
C HIS A 93 10.38 21.16 -1.26
N VAL A 94 10.05 21.05 -2.54
CA VAL A 94 10.95 20.47 -3.55
C VAL A 94 12.11 21.43 -3.78
N SER A 95 13.34 20.99 -3.55
CA SER A 95 14.54 21.81 -3.75
C SER A 95 14.60 22.34 -5.18
N ALA A 96 14.94 23.63 -5.32
CA ALA A 96 15.14 24.29 -6.62
C ALA A 96 16.13 23.56 -7.54
N ALA A 97 17.05 22.78 -6.97
CA ALA A 97 17.99 21.93 -7.71
C ALA A 97 17.32 20.81 -8.51
N SER A 98 16.14 20.31 -8.09
CA SER A 98 15.39 19.29 -8.82
C SER A 98 14.57 19.86 -9.98
N ILE A 99 14.33 21.17 -9.99
CA ILE A 99 13.52 21.85 -11.02
C ILE A 99 14.38 22.15 -12.28
N GLN A 100 15.70 22.24 -12.15
CA GLN A 100 16.62 22.57 -13.25
C GLN A 100 17.04 21.38 -14.11
N SER A 101 16.74 20.14 -13.71
CA SER A 101 17.00 18.99 -14.59
C SER A 101 15.92 18.93 -15.68
N SER A 102 16.33 18.99 -16.94
CA SER A 102 15.45 18.76 -18.09
C SER A 102 14.67 17.49 -17.86
N MET A 103 13.32 17.57 -17.79
CA MET A 103 12.49 16.39 -17.56
C MET A 103 12.73 15.34 -18.66
N PRO A 104 13.27 14.16 -18.32
CA PRO A 104 13.43 13.10 -19.29
C PRO A 104 12.04 12.65 -19.81
N ARG A 105 11.99 12.15 -21.02
CA ARG A 105 10.73 11.64 -21.59
C ARG A 105 10.21 10.47 -20.76
N LEU A 106 8.91 10.42 -20.46
CA LEU A 106 8.29 9.35 -19.68
C LEU A 106 8.65 7.94 -20.18
N THR A 107 8.74 7.76 -21.50
CA THR A 107 9.16 6.49 -22.11
C THR A 107 10.60 6.11 -21.75
N SER A 108 11.54 7.06 -21.69
CA SER A 108 12.91 6.75 -21.31
C SER A 108 13.00 6.39 -19.83
N ILE A 109 12.28 7.09 -18.96
CA ILE A 109 12.22 6.78 -17.53
C ILE A 109 11.73 5.35 -17.32
N PHE A 110 10.63 4.95 -17.98
CA PHE A 110 10.09 3.59 -17.85
C PHE A 110 11.11 2.52 -18.24
N TRP A 111 11.75 2.65 -19.40
CA TRP A 111 12.70 1.66 -19.87
C TRP A 111 13.99 1.66 -19.03
N ASP A 112 14.46 2.81 -18.60
CA ASP A 112 15.67 2.94 -17.78
C ASP A 112 15.44 2.35 -16.39
N THR A 113 14.32 2.64 -15.74
CA THR A 113 14.02 2.11 -14.40
C THR A 113 13.63 0.63 -14.39
N THR A 114 13.07 0.11 -15.49
CA THR A 114 12.57 -1.26 -15.52
C THR A 114 13.60 -2.26 -16.05
N TRP A 115 14.40 -1.88 -17.07
CA TRP A 115 15.25 -2.83 -17.81
C TRP A 115 16.67 -2.38 -18.05
N ARG A 116 16.93 -1.11 -18.34
CA ARG A 116 18.24 -0.66 -18.83
C ARG A 116 19.26 -0.40 -17.72
N HIS A 117 18.83 0.23 -16.62
CA HIS A 117 19.72 0.53 -15.50
C HIS A 117 19.81 -0.69 -14.57
N PRO A 118 20.99 -1.32 -14.38
CA PRO A 118 21.12 -2.58 -13.67
C PRO A 118 20.54 -2.53 -12.25
N ASN A 119 20.85 -1.51 -11.47
CA ASN A 119 20.36 -1.39 -10.09
C ASN A 119 18.86 -1.08 -10.03
N LEU A 120 18.38 -0.11 -10.83
CA LEU A 120 16.97 0.26 -10.83
C LEU A 120 16.10 -0.87 -11.38
N GLY A 121 16.56 -1.51 -12.46
CA GLY A 121 15.88 -2.68 -13.03
C GLY A 121 15.80 -3.83 -12.06
N SER A 122 16.88 -4.17 -11.36
CA SER A 122 16.87 -5.23 -10.35
C SER A 122 15.88 -4.96 -9.21
N ILE A 123 15.83 -3.73 -8.71
CA ILE A 123 14.88 -3.33 -7.66
C ILE A 123 13.43 -3.42 -8.17
N THR A 124 13.18 -2.95 -9.40
CA THR A 124 11.84 -3.02 -10.00
C THR A 124 11.38 -4.47 -10.20
N GLN A 125 12.27 -5.35 -10.69
CA GLN A 125 11.94 -6.77 -10.86
C GLN A 125 11.74 -7.48 -9.50
N ALA A 126 12.55 -7.17 -8.50
CA ALA A 126 12.36 -7.70 -7.15
C ALA A 126 11.01 -7.28 -6.56
N GLY A 127 10.61 -6.02 -6.73
CA GLY A 127 9.30 -5.51 -6.34
C GLY A 127 8.16 -6.22 -7.08
N LEU A 128 8.31 -6.48 -8.38
CA LEU A 128 7.33 -7.24 -9.15
C LEU A 128 7.12 -8.65 -8.57
N VAL A 129 8.22 -9.38 -8.33
CA VAL A 129 8.16 -10.75 -7.79
C VAL A 129 7.53 -10.76 -6.39
N ASN A 130 7.86 -9.78 -5.55
CA ASN A 130 7.24 -9.64 -4.23
C ASN A 130 5.71 -9.46 -4.32
N ASN A 131 5.24 -8.58 -5.20
CA ASN A 131 3.80 -8.34 -5.39
C ASN A 131 3.05 -9.52 -6.05
N LEU A 132 3.73 -10.39 -6.78
CA LEU A 132 3.13 -11.66 -7.24
C LEU A 132 2.75 -12.56 -6.07
N ASN A 133 3.58 -12.62 -5.03
CA ASN A 133 3.27 -13.34 -3.80
C ASN A 133 2.02 -12.78 -3.11
N ASP A 134 1.91 -11.46 -3.00
CA ASP A 134 0.73 -10.79 -2.42
C ASP A 134 -0.55 -11.12 -3.20
N GLY A 135 -0.49 -11.05 -4.52
CA GLY A 135 -1.62 -11.40 -5.38
C GLY A 135 -2.08 -12.84 -5.19
N MET A 136 -1.15 -13.78 -5.00
CA MET A 136 -1.48 -15.18 -4.71
C MET A 136 -2.12 -15.33 -3.32
N ILE A 137 -1.52 -14.73 -2.29
CA ILE A 137 -2.01 -14.86 -0.91
C ILE A 137 -3.40 -14.25 -0.79
N TRP A 138 -3.61 -13.04 -1.28
CA TRP A 138 -4.91 -12.37 -1.12
C TRP A 138 -6.00 -12.90 -2.05
N GLY A 139 -5.62 -13.44 -3.21
CA GLY A 139 -6.56 -14.02 -4.16
C GLY A 139 -6.97 -15.47 -3.84
N LEU A 140 -6.00 -16.32 -3.55
CA LEU A 140 -6.23 -17.77 -3.44
C LEU A 140 -6.32 -18.29 -2.00
N PHE A 141 -5.60 -17.68 -1.07
CA PHE A 141 -5.48 -18.23 0.28
C PHE A 141 -6.79 -18.26 1.05
N PRO A 142 -7.64 -17.19 1.04
CA PRO A 142 -8.96 -17.26 1.68
C PRO A 142 -9.87 -18.34 1.07
N VAL A 143 -9.82 -18.54 -0.24
CA VAL A 143 -10.59 -19.57 -0.94
C VAL A 143 -10.13 -20.98 -0.53
N LEU A 144 -8.81 -21.18 -0.42
CA LEU A 144 -8.23 -22.44 0.05
C LEU A 144 -8.66 -22.76 1.49
N LEU A 145 -8.61 -21.79 2.39
CA LEU A 145 -9.01 -21.96 3.79
C LEU A 145 -10.49 -22.30 3.89
N LEU A 146 -11.34 -21.60 3.15
CA LEU A 146 -12.77 -21.91 3.08
C LEU A 146 -13.02 -23.35 2.58
N ALA A 147 -12.30 -23.79 1.55
CA ALA A 147 -12.39 -25.15 1.02
C ALA A 147 -11.90 -26.22 2.02
N LYS A 148 -11.07 -25.85 2.98
CA LYS A 148 -10.61 -26.70 4.08
C LYS A 148 -11.55 -26.70 5.29
N GLY A 149 -12.65 -25.94 5.24
CA GLY A 149 -13.68 -25.91 6.28
C GLY A 149 -13.44 -24.90 7.40
N PHE A 150 -12.50 -23.97 7.24
CA PHE A 150 -12.34 -22.85 8.17
C PHE A 150 -13.54 -21.91 8.10
N ASP A 151 -13.95 -21.38 9.24
CA ASP A 151 -14.98 -20.35 9.29
C ASP A 151 -14.46 -18.96 8.88
N LEU A 152 -15.37 -18.01 8.67
CA LEU A 152 -15.00 -16.66 8.19
C LEU A 152 -14.15 -15.90 9.21
N ALA A 153 -14.35 -16.09 10.52
CA ALA A 153 -13.55 -15.42 11.53
C ALA A 153 -12.13 -15.98 11.59
N GLU A 154 -12.00 -17.30 11.50
CA GLU A 154 -10.69 -17.98 11.43
C GLU A 154 -9.91 -17.53 10.18
N ILE A 155 -10.57 -17.48 9.02
CA ILE A 155 -10.00 -16.97 7.77
C ILE A 155 -9.55 -15.50 7.96
N GLY A 156 -10.39 -14.69 8.62
CA GLY A 156 -10.07 -13.29 8.91
C GLY A 156 -8.84 -13.13 9.77
N ILE A 157 -8.67 -13.93 10.82
CA ILE A 157 -7.48 -13.93 11.68
C ILE A 157 -6.24 -14.32 10.88
N ILE A 158 -6.30 -15.43 10.16
CA ILE A 158 -5.16 -15.97 9.42
C ILE A 158 -4.71 -14.99 8.32
N THR A 159 -5.65 -14.44 7.56
CA THR A 159 -5.35 -13.50 6.48
C THR A 159 -4.85 -12.14 6.99
N ALA A 160 -5.27 -11.72 8.19
CA ALA A 160 -4.79 -10.49 8.81
C ALA A 160 -3.34 -10.60 9.32
N LEU A 161 -2.87 -11.79 9.67
CA LEU A 161 -1.51 -11.97 10.20
C LEU A 161 -0.42 -11.49 9.23
N TYR A 162 -0.55 -11.83 7.95
CA TYR A 162 0.44 -11.48 6.94
C TYR A 162 0.67 -9.96 6.83
N PRO A 163 -0.34 -9.13 6.55
CA PRO A 163 -0.14 -7.69 6.46
C PRO A 163 0.25 -7.05 7.80
N MET A 164 -0.22 -7.57 8.93
CA MET A 164 0.16 -7.05 10.25
C MET A 164 1.65 -7.27 10.54
N VAL A 165 2.17 -8.48 10.32
CA VAL A 165 3.59 -8.79 10.51
C VAL A 165 4.45 -7.99 9.53
N TRP A 166 4.02 -7.88 8.29
CA TRP A 166 4.68 -7.04 7.29
C TRP A 166 4.79 -5.59 7.77
N GLY A 167 3.67 -4.97 8.13
CA GLY A 167 3.65 -3.58 8.59
C GLY A 167 4.53 -3.35 9.82
N LEU A 168 4.45 -4.22 10.82
CA LEU A 168 5.29 -4.13 12.02
C LEU A 168 6.79 -4.24 11.70
N ALA A 169 7.17 -5.17 10.82
CA ALA A 169 8.56 -5.35 10.40
C ALA A 169 9.13 -4.12 9.68
N GLN A 170 8.30 -3.37 8.95
CA GLN A 170 8.72 -2.17 8.21
C GLN A 170 9.23 -1.04 9.12
N LEU A 171 8.77 -0.94 10.34
CA LEU A 171 9.32 0.03 11.30
C LEU A 171 10.80 -0.25 11.60
N GLY A 172 11.13 -1.52 11.81
CA GLY A 172 12.50 -1.94 12.07
C GLY A 172 13.39 -1.85 10.82
N THR A 173 12.92 -2.39 9.71
CA THR A 173 13.68 -2.41 8.45
C THR A 173 13.87 -1.02 7.84
N GLY A 174 12.85 -0.14 7.95
CA GLY A 174 12.95 1.25 7.52
C GLY A 174 14.01 2.02 8.32
N LYS A 175 14.03 1.87 9.65
CA LYS A 175 15.08 2.48 10.47
C LYS A 175 16.45 1.89 10.21
N LEU A 176 16.55 0.59 10.02
CA LEU A 176 17.80 -0.09 9.69
C LEU A 176 18.39 0.40 8.38
N SER A 177 17.55 0.62 7.36
CA SER A 177 17.95 1.20 6.08
C SER A 177 18.64 2.57 6.24
N ASP A 178 18.12 3.45 7.10
CA ASP A 178 18.73 4.76 7.37
C ASP A 178 20.07 4.68 8.10
N LEU A 179 20.40 3.53 8.73
CA LEU A 179 21.67 3.33 9.45
C LEU A 179 22.76 2.69 8.58
N ILE A 180 22.36 1.96 7.53
CA ILE A 180 23.28 1.19 6.69
C ILE A 180 23.61 1.93 5.39
N CYS A 181 22.68 2.71 4.87
CA CYS A 181 22.83 3.49 3.64
C CYS A 181 23.11 4.95 3.93
#